data_e36dbe122d191979e86019f9088441ec
#
_entry.id   e36dbe122d191979e86019f9088441ec
#
_cell.length_a   1.000
_cell.length_b   1.000
_cell.length_c   1.000
_cell.angle_alpha   90.00
_cell.angle_beta   90.00
_cell.angle_gamma   90.00
#
_symmetry.space_group_name_H-M   'P 1'
#
loop_
_entity.id
_entity.type
_entity.pdbx_description
1 polymer ?
#
loop_
_entity_poly.entity_id
_entity_poly.type
_entity_poly.pdbx_seq_one_letter_code
_entity_poly.pdbx_strand_id
1 'polypeptide(L)'
;MEIEGRVVVVTGAAGGIGRALCIEFARQGAAGVVAVDLNRGPLDEVDRAVADLGASSFARVADVTRESDLLRVVSEVAQQLGPIDIFCSNAGITGPGGAETLDSDWQRMWDVNVMAHVYAARALLPDMLRRGEGYLVNTASAAGLLTNLGAAAYSVTKHAAVAFAEWLSITHGAAGIRVSCLCPQGVNTPMLTGAAPGAGLAEGELAQRAVQLAGRVLEPSDVALAVVAGVRQEAFFILPHEEVTQYMTRKAEDPERWLSSMRRAQAALEAPAAP
;
A
#
# COMPACT_ATOMS: atom_id res chain seq x y z
N MET A 1 -15.30 8.52 -6.75
CA MET A 1 -14.83 9.95 -6.79
C MET A 1 -14.10 10.21 -8.09
N GLU A 2 -14.40 11.33 -8.78
CA GLU A 2 -13.61 11.75 -9.94
C GLU A 2 -12.26 12.32 -9.51
N ILE A 3 -11.23 12.13 -10.34
CA ILE A 3 -9.84 12.52 -10.03
C ILE A 3 -9.50 13.90 -10.58
N GLU A 4 -10.15 14.29 -11.67
CA GLU A 4 -9.94 15.60 -12.30
C GLU A 4 -10.15 16.74 -11.29
N GLY A 5 -9.19 17.64 -11.22
CA GLY A 5 -9.23 18.80 -10.31
C GLY A 5 -8.93 18.49 -8.84
N ARG A 6 -8.61 17.25 -8.45
CA ARG A 6 -8.36 16.86 -7.06
C ARG A 6 -6.90 17.03 -6.63
N VAL A 7 -6.71 17.25 -5.33
CA VAL A 7 -5.39 17.25 -4.69
C VAL A 7 -5.11 15.87 -4.09
N VAL A 8 -4.02 15.24 -4.54
CA VAL A 8 -3.64 13.88 -4.20
C VAL A 8 -2.30 13.88 -3.47
N VAL A 9 -2.19 13.11 -2.39
CA VAL A 9 -0.93 12.86 -1.67
C VAL A 9 -0.64 11.36 -1.70
N VAL A 10 0.61 10.99 -2.00
CA VAL A 10 1.06 9.59 -2.05
C VAL A 10 2.31 9.42 -1.20
N THR A 11 2.27 8.50 -0.22
CA THR A 11 3.45 8.11 0.56
C THR A 11 4.15 6.89 -0.05
N GLY A 12 5.46 6.74 0.19
CA GLY A 12 6.26 5.71 -0.48
C GLY A 12 6.40 5.99 -1.98
N ALA A 13 6.45 7.28 -2.35
CA ALA A 13 6.36 7.75 -3.73
C ALA A 13 7.68 7.68 -4.51
N ALA A 14 8.80 7.42 -3.84
CA ALA A 14 10.12 7.37 -4.50
C ALA A 14 10.28 6.22 -5.51
N GLY A 15 9.40 5.21 -5.49
CA GLY A 15 9.50 4.07 -6.40
C GLY A 15 8.26 3.19 -6.43
N GLY A 16 8.34 2.12 -7.21
CA GLY A 16 7.32 1.07 -7.27
C GLY A 16 5.90 1.61 -7.49
N ILE A 17 4.95 1.09 -6.73
CA ILE A 17 3.53 1.46 -6.80
C ILE A 17 3.33 2.96 -6.53
N GLY A 18 4.01 3.52 -5.51
CA GLY A 18 3.82 4.93 -5.13
C GLY A 18 4.20 5.90 -6.26
N ARG A 19 5.34 5.67 -6.93
CA ARG A 19 5.73 6.43 -8.11
C ARG A 19 4.70 6.32 -9.24
N ALA A 20 4.25 5.10 -9.50
CA ALA A 20 3.25 4.85 -10.55
C ALA A 20 1.91 5.54 -10.23
N LEU A 21 1.48 5.55 -8.97
CA LEU A 21 0.29 6.27 -8.51
C LEU A 21 0.41 7.78 -8.77
N CYS A 22 1.54 8.41 -8.39
CA CYS A 22 1.75 9.85 -8.63
C CYS A 22 1.59 10.19 -10.12
N ILE A 23 2.23 9.42 -11.00
CA ILE A 23 2.18 9.62 -12.44
C ILE A 23 0.76 9.40 -12.98
N GLU A 24 0.09 8.34 -12.52
CA GLU A 24 -1.24 8.01 -13.04
C GLU A 24 -2.29 9.01 -12.57
N PHE A 25 -2.28 9.46 -11.32
CA PHE A 25 -3.18 10.53 -10.85
C PHE A 25 -2.98 11.83 -11.64
N ALA A 26 -1.74 12.20 -11.96
CA ALA A 26 -1.46 13.36 -12.80
C ALA A 26 -2.03 13.19 -14.22
N ARG A 27 -1.87 12.01 -14.83
CA ARG A 27 -2.46 11.69 -16.15
C ARG A 27 -3.98 11.77 -16.16
N GLN A 28 -4.61 11.48 -15.03
CA GLN A 28 -6.06 11.53 -14.86
C GLN A 28 -6.60 12.94 -14.52
N GLY A 29 -5.74 13.97 -14.62
CA GLY A 29 -6.15 15.36 -14.46
C GLY A 29 -6.23 15.84 -13.01
N ALA A 30 -5.54 15.21 -12.06
CA ALA A 30 -5.41 15.74 -10.72
C ALA A 30 -4.83 17.17 -10.77
N ALA A 31 -5.42 18.11 -10.03
CA ALA A 31 -4.94 19.49 -9.96
C ALA A 31 -3.58 19.57 -9.26
N GLY A 32 -3.37 18.72 -8.27
CA GLY A 32 -2.13 18.64 -7.54
C GLY A 32 -1.80 17.22 -7.11
N VAL A 33 -0.51 16.83 -7.22
CA VAL A 33 0.01 15.54 -6.74
C VAL A 33 1.25 15.78 -5.91
N VAL A 34 1.23 15.35 -4.67
CA VAL A 34 2.35 15.48 -3.73
C VAL A 34 2.97 14.13 -3.45
N ALA A 35 4.24 14.00 -3.79
CA ALA A 35 5.05 12.81 -3.58
C ALA A 35 5.76 12.87 -2.22
N VAL A 36 5.57 11.86 -1.38
CA VAL A 36 6.15 11.79 -0.03
C VAL A 36 6.97 10.51 0.13
N ASP A 37 8.24 10.63 0.55
CA ASP A 37 9.13 9.49 0.83
C ASP A 37 10.29 9.92 1.74
N LEU A 38 11.10 8.97 2.18
CA LEU A 38 12.37 9.22 2.88
C LEU A 38 13.51 9.64 1.91
N ASN A 39 13.45 9.21 0.66
CA ASN A 39 14.54 9.31 -0.32
C ASN A 39 14.36 10.50 -1.26
N ARG A 40 15.09 11.59 -1.03
CA ARG A 40 14.96 12.84 -1.78
C ARG A 40 15.21 12.72 -3.29
N GLY A 41 16.32 12.07 -3.70
CA GLY A 41 16.70 12.01 -5.10
C GLY A 41 15.63 11.45 -6.04
N PRO A 42 15.11 10.24 -5.79
CA PRO A 42 13.99 9.66 -6.57
C PRO A 42 12.70 10.50 -6.49
N LEU A 43 12.43 11.16 -5.35
CA LEU A 43 11.28 12.06 -5.23
C LEU A 43 11.35 13.24 -6.21
N ASP A 44 12.53 13.83 -6.41
CA ASP A 44 12.72 14.95 -7.34
C ASP A 44 12.49 14.52 -8.81
N GLU A 45 12.68 13.24 -9.13
CA GLU A 45 12.34 12.67 -10.44
C GLU A 45 10.82 12.50 -10.61
N VAL A 46 10.15 12.04 -9.56
CA VAL A 46 8.69 11.90 -9.56
C VAL A 46 8.02 13.26 -9.67
N ASP A 47 8.50 14.24 -8.92
CA ASP A 47 8.01 15.62 -8.94
C ASP A 47 8.06 16.21 -10.37
N ARG A 48 9.22 16.08 -11.03
CA ARG A 48 9.37 16.51 -12.43
C ARG A 48 8.42 15.77 -13.37
N ALA A 49 8.31 14.44 -13.24
CA ALA A 49 7.44 13.66 -14.09
C ALA A 49 5.95 14.01 -13.92
N VAL A 50 5.53 14.39 -12.72
CA VAL A 50 4.17 14.88 -12.44
C VAL A 50 3.95 16.27 -13.04
N ALA A 51 4.92 17.18 -12.86
CA ALA A 51 4.87 18.53 -13.43
C ALA A 51 4.81 18.52 -14.96
N ASP A 52 5.56 17.63 -15.62
CA ASP A 52 5.54 17.45 -17.08
C ASP A 52 4.18 17.01 -17.62
N LEU A 53 3.33 16.41 -16.76
CA LEU A 53 1.95 16.04 -17.07
C LEU A 53 0.95 17.17 -16.80
N GLY A 54 1.40 18.32 -16.32
CA GLY A 54 0.59 19.51 -16.12
C GLY A 54 -0.08 19.64 -14.75
N ALA A 55 0.14 18.70 -13.81
CA ALA A 55 -0.34 18.83 -12.46
C ALA A 55 0.60 19.70 -11.61
N SER A 56 0.03 20.49 -10.69
CA SER A 56 0.84 21.14 -9.66
C SER A 56 1.48 20.07 -8.77
N SER A 57 2.80 20.18 -8.55
CA SER A 57 3.48 19.16 -7.75
C SER A 57 4.55 19.73 -6.85
N PHE A 58 4.82 19.02 -5.78
CA PHE A 58 6.04 19.16 -4.99
C PHE A 58 6.35 17.86 -4.24
N ALA A 59 7.64 17.65 -3.98
CA ALA A 59 8.13 16.52 -3.22
C ALA A 59 8.36 16.88 -1.76
N ARG A 60 8.06 15.96 -0.83
CA ARG A 60 8.33 16.13 0.61
C ARG A 60 9.06 14.94 1.18
N VAL A 61 10.19 15.21 1.83
CA VAL A 61 10.87 14.20 2.64
C VAL A 61 10.16 14.12 3.99
N ALA A 62 9.63 12.94 4.31
CA ALA A 62 8.95 12.67 5.57
C ALA A 62 9.09 11.20 5.97
N ASP A 63 9.22 10.97 7.26
CA ASP A 63 9.18 9.65 7.87
C ASP A 63 7.74 9.35 8.31
N VAL A 64 7.07 8.43 7.63
CA VAL A 64 5.68 8.04 7.92
C VAL A 64 5.50 7.42 9.31
N THR A 65 6.59 6.98 9.96
CA THR A 65 6.56 6.47 11.33
C THR A 65 6.49 7.59 12.37
N ARG A 66 6.60 8.85 11.93
CA ARG A 66 6.52 10.04 12.78
C ARG A 66 5.26 10.82 12.48
N GLU A 67 4.32 10.79 13.42
CA GLU A 67 3.04 11.52 13.27
C GLU A 67 3.25 13.01 12.97
N SER A 68 4.26 13.65 13.60
CA SER A 68 4.62 15.05 13.35
C SER A 68 4.99 15.35 11.90
N ASP A 69 5.63 14.41 11.22
CA ASP A 69 6.02 14.58 9.82
C ASP A 69 4.78 14.56 8.91
N LEU A 70 3.83 13.64 9.17
CA LEU A 70 2.57 13.59 8.41
C LEU A 70 1.71 14.82 8.67
N LEU A 71 1.60 15.29 9.91
CA LEU A 71 0.91 16.54 10.24
C LEU A 71 1.50 17.73 9.49
N ARG A 72 2.85 17.83 9.43
CA ARG A 72 3.56 18.86 8.67
C ARG A 72 3.24 18.76 7.18
N VAL A 73 3.31 17.57 6.58
CA VAL A 73 2.97 17.35 5.16
C VAL A 73 1.54 17.80 4.86
N VAL A 74 0.56 17.36 5.66
CA VAL A 74 -0.85 17.72 5.48
C VAL A 74 -1.05 19.24 5.56
N SER A 75 -0.41 19.91 6.54
CA SER A 75 -0.48 21.36 6.69
C SER A 75 0.12 22.11 5.49
N GLU A 76 1.30 21.70 5.03
CA GLU A 76 1.98 22.31 3.88
C GLU A 76 1.18 22.14 2.59
N VAL A 77 0.60 20.96 2.35
CA VAL A 77 -0.26 20.71 1.18
C VAL A 77 -1.50 21.59 1.23
N ALA A 78 -2.16 21.67 2.38
CA ALA A 78 -3.35 22.48 2.55
C ALA A 78 -3.08 23.97 2.29
N GLN A 79 -1.90 24.47 2.65
CA GLN A 79 -1.49 25.86 2.41
C GLN A 79 -1.14 26.17 0.95
N GLN A 80 -0.54 25.21 0.22
CA GLN A 80 -0.02 25.43 -1.13
C GLN A 80 -1.02 25.05 -2.24
N LEU A 81 -1.78 23.97 -2.04
CA LEU A 81 -2.66 23.40 -3.06
C LEU A 81 -4.14 23.37 -2.66
N GLY A 82 -4.42 23.67 -1.40
CA GLY A 82 -5.77 23.53 -0.86
C GLY A 82 -5.98 22.17 -0.16
N PRO A 83 -7.24 21.86 0.20
CA PRO A 83 -7.56 20.67 0.96
C PRO A 83 -7.18 19.39 0.20
N ILE A 84 -6.69 18.39 0.93
CA ILE A 84 -6.37 17.08 0.37
C ILE A 84 -7.68 16.32 0.13
N ASP A 85 -7.90 15.89 -1.10
CA ASP A 85 -9.06 15.11 -1.49
C ASP A 85 -8.80 13.61 -1.41
N ILE A 86 -7.62 13.17 -1.88
CA ILE A 86 -7.23 11.76 -1.91
C ILE A 86 -5.87 11.61 -1.22
N PHE A 87 -5.79 10.71 -0.26
CA PHE A 87 -4.53 10.37 0.40
C PHE A 87 -4.24 8.88 0.26
N CYS A 88 -3.13 8.55 -0.42
CA CYS A 88 -2.65 7.19 -0.61
C CYS A 88 -1.58 6.87 0.45
N SER A 89 -1.97 6.23 1.53
CA SER A 89 -1.06 5.62 2.50
C SER A 89 -0.46 4.36 1.87
N ASN A 90 0.61 4.56 1.09
CA ASN A 90 1.21 3.48 0.28
C ASN A 90 2.58 3.04 0.80
N ALA A 91 3.29 3.86 1.57
CA ALA A 91 4.56 3.48 2.17
C ALA A 91 4.43 2.15 2.94
N GLY A 92 5.40 1.26 2.73
CA GLY A 92 5.39 -0.05 3.37
C GLY A 92 6.75 -0.72 3.25
N ILE A 93 7.02 -1.64 4.16
CA ILE A 93 8.22 -2.49 4.16
C ILE A 93 7.82 -3.96 4.32
N THR A 94 8.70 -4.84 3.88
CA THR A 94 8.59 -6.29 4.09
C THR A 94 9.84 -6.80 4.77
N GLY A 95 9.76 -8.00 5.31
CA GLY A 95 10.88 -8.75 5.85
C GLY A 95 10.50 -10.22 5.95
N PRO A 96 11.47 -11.12 5.76
CA PRO A 96 11.29 -12.55 5.96
C PRO A 96 11.23 -12.90 7.45
N GLY A 97 10.90 -14.14 7.74
CA GLY A 97 10.98 -14.74 9.05
C GLY A 97 9.64 -15.16 9.65
N GLY A 98 9.74 -15.92 10.72
CA GLY A 98 8.62 -16.48 11.47
C GLY A 98 8.44 -15.81 12.83
N ALA A 99 8.07 -16.59 13.83
CA ALA A 99 7.93 -16.13 15.22
C ALA A 99 9.25 -15.75 15.89
N GLU A 100 10.36 -16.27 15.38
CA GLU A 100 11.73 -15.98 15.83
C GLU A 100 12.29 -14.64 15.38
N THR A 101 11.59 -13.93 14.46
CA THR A 101 11.99 -12.59 14.01
C THR A 101 12.15 -11.64 15.19
N LEU A 102 13.20 -10.81 15.19
CA LEU A 102 13.50 -9.89 16.27
C LEU A 102 12.34 -8.92 16.56
N ASP A 103 12.10 -8.63 17.83
CA ASP A 103 11.06 -7.67 18.25
C ASP A 103 11.23 -6.29 17.59
N SER A 104 12.47 -5.86 17.36
CA SER A 104 12.76 -4.61 16.66
C SER A 104 12.26 -4.59 15.22
N ASP A 105 12.32 -5.73 14.51
CA ASP A 105 11.84 -5.85 13.13
C ASP A 105 10.32 -5.95 13.09
N TRP A 106 9.71 -6.65 14.05
CA TRP A 106 8.26 -6.64 14.27
C TRP A 106 7.76 -5.22 14.49
N GLN A 107 8.40 -4.48 15.41
CA GLN A 107 8.00 -3.11 15.73
C GLN A 107 8.17 -2.18 14.52
N ARG A 108 9.29 -2.27 13.81
CA ARG A 108 9.54 -1.47 12.62
C ARG A 108 8.48 -1.71 11.53
N MET A 109 8.11 -2.98 11.28
CA MET A 109 7.04 -3.29 10.33
C MET A 109 5.69 -2.77 10.81
N TRP A 110 5.41 -2.85 12.12
CA TRP A 110 4.20 -2.30 12.71
C TRP A 110 4.12 -0.78 12.52
N ASP A 111 5.20 -0.06 12.81
CA ASP A 111 5.23 1.40 12.70
C ASP A 111 5.01 1.87 11.26
N VAL A 112 5.64 1.21 10.29
CA VAL A 112 5.51 1.59 8.87
C VAL A 112 4.21 1.08 8.25
N ASN A 113 3.85 -0.19 8.45
CA ASN A 113 2.73 -0.80 7.73
C ASN A 113 1.37 -0.59 8.39
N VAL A 114 1.33 -0.16 9.67
CA VAL A 114 0.09 0.02 10.43
C VAL A 114 -0.01 1.45 10.97
N MET A 115 0.95 1.89 11.80
CA MET A 115 0.85 3.19 12.47
C MET A 115 0.87 4.36 11.48
N ALA A 116 1.56 4.24 10.37
CA ALA A 116 1.55 5.27 9.33
C ALA A 116 0.13 5.51 8.77
N HIS A 117 -0.69 4.48 8.59
CA HIS A 117 -2.10 4.62 8.20
C HIS A 117 -2.91 5.33 9.28
N VAL A 118 -2.67 4.99 10.55
CA VAL A 118 -3.34 5.63 11.71
C VAL A 118 -2.99 7.11 11.79
N TYR A 119 -1.71 7.46 11.65
CA TYR A 119 -1.25 8.86 11.70
C TYR A 119 -1.81 9.68 10.53
N ALA A 120 -1.83 9.11 9.32
CA ALA A 120 -2.44 9.75 8.17
C ALA A 120 -3.94 10.03 8.40
N ALA A 121 -4.69 9.04 8.89
CA ALA A 121 -6.11 9.20 9.19
C ALA A 121 -6.34 10.28 10.25
N ARG A 122 -5.56 10.30 11.35
CA ARG A 122 -5.64 11.34 12.38
C ARG A 122 -5.40 12.75 11.84
N ALA A 123 -4.44 12.90 10.93
CA ALA A 123 -4.11 14.17 10.33
C ALA A 123 -5.18 14.69 9.37
N LEU A 124 -5.90 13.79 8.68
CA LEU A 124 -6.81 14.12 7.58
C LEU A 124 -8.29 14.17 7.99
N LEU A 125 -8.73 13.23 8.83
CA LEU A 125 -10.14 13.08 9.18
C LEU A 125 -10.79 14.35 9.73
N PRO A 126 -10.16 15.18 10.59
CA PRO A 126 -10.80 16.40 11.09
C PRO A 126 -11.25 17.34 9.96
N ASP A 127 -10.44 17.55 8.93
CA ASP A 127 -10.79 18.39 7.80
C ASP A 127 -11.76 17.68 6.84
N MET A 128 -11.54 16.45 6.51
CA MET A 128 -12.40 15.66 5.63
C MET A 128 -13.82 15.54 6.20
N LEU A 129 -13.97 15.26 7.48
CA LEU A 129 -15.27 15.18 8.15
C LEU A 129 -15.98 16.54 8.18
N ARG A 130 -15.25 17.64 8.40
CA ARG A 130 -15.82 18.98 8.35
C ARG A 130 -16.34 19.35 6.95
N ARG A 131 -15.66 18.88 5.89
CA ARG A 131 -16.08 19.08 4.50
C ARG A 131 -17.19 18.08 4.05
N GLY A 132 -17.33 16.97 4.76
CA GLY A 132 -18.21 15.87 4.35
C GLY A 132 -17.69 15.12 3.12
N GLU A 133 -16.42 15.25 2.77
CA GLU A 133 -15.79 14.62 1.61
C GLU A 133 -14.31 14.33 1.86
N GLY A 134 -13.85 13.16 1.46
CA GLY A 134 -12.46 12.75 1.49
C GLY A 134 -12.28 11.30 1.06
N TYR A 135 -11.09 10.95 0.57
CA TYR A 135 -10.78 9.60 0.12
C TYR A 135 -9.45 9.12 0.69
N LEU A 136 -9.48 7.97 1.36
CA LEU A 136 -8.29 7.31 1.89
C LEU A 136 -8.04 6.00 1.12
N VAL A 137 -6.87 5.87 0.50
CA VAL A 137 -6.42 4.63 -0.14
C VAL A 137 -5.33 4.01 0.72
N ASN A 138 -5.62 2.89 1.36
CA ASN A 138 -4.68 2.18 2.22
C ASN A 138 -4.06 0.99 1.47
N THR A 139 -2.75 1.03 1.24
CA THR A 139 -2.04 -0.09 0.60
C THR A 139 -1.73 -1.19 1.62
N ALA A 140 -2.58 -2.22 1.63
CA ALA A 140 -2.33 -3.45 2.35
C ALA A 140 -1.51 -4.43 1.48
N SER A 141 -2.01 -5.63 1.24
CA SER A 141 -1.43 -6.69 0.39
C SER A 141 -2.41 -7.86 0.34
N ALA A 142 -2.30 -8.72 -0.66
CA ALA A 142 -2.89 -10.06 -0.63
C ALA A 142 -2.46 -10.85 0.62
N ALA A 143 -1.26 -10.58 1.15
CA ALA A 143 -0.78 -11.13 2.43
C ALA A 143 -1.66 -10.72 3.62
N GLY A 144 -2.37 -9.60 3.55
CA GLY A 144 -3.34 -9.16 4.56
C GLY A 144 -4.70 -9.86 4.48
N LEU A 145 -4.92 -10.66 3.45
CA LEU A 145 -6.14 -11.43 3.23
C LEU A 145 -5.87 -12.95 3.32
N LEU A 146 -4.73 -13.39 2.81
CA LEU A 146 -4.41 -14.80 2.56
C LEU A 146 -3.27 -15.35 3.42
N THR A 147 -2.45 -14.48 4.04
CA THR A 147 -1.18 -14.81 4.69
C THR A 147 -0.06 -15.14 3.67
N ASN A 148 1.14 -14.63 3.89
CA ASN A 148 2.30 -14.92 3.05
C ASN A 148 3.22 -15.92 3.75
N LEU A 149 3.62 -16.98 3.05
CA LEU A 149 4.56 -17.97 3.55
C LEU A 149 5.94 -17.33 3.77
N GLY A 150 6.60 -17.65 4.87
CA GLY A 150 7.93 -17.13 5.20
C GLY A 150 8.01 -15.64 5.59
N ALA A 151 6.88 -14.99 5.89
CA ALA A 151 6.83 -13.58 6.27
C ALA A 151 5.73 -13.29 7.31
N ALA A 152 5.95 -13.74 8.55
CA ALA A 152 4.94 -13.68 9.62
C ALA A 152 4.58 -12.24 9.99
N ALA A 153 5.58 -11.41 10.35
CA ALA A 153 5.36 -10.02 10.76
C ALA A 153 4.71 -9.19 9.64
N TYR A 154 5.13 -9.39 8.39
CA TYR A 154 4.51 -8.75 7.24
C TYR A 154 3.03 -9.12 7.12
N SER A 155 2.71 -10.41 7.19
CA SER A 155 1.34 -10.91 7.10
C SER A 155 0.45 -10.33 8.20
N VAL A 156 0.92 -10.32 9.44
CA VAL A 156 0.18 -9.76 10.59
C VAL A 156 -0.06 -8.26 10.39
N THR A 157 0.96 -7.49 10.00
CA THR A 157 0.82 -6.05 9.81
C THR A 157 -0.11 -5.71 8.65
N LYS A 158 -0.10 -6.50 7.57
CA LYS A 158 -1.00 -6.29 6.43
C LYS A 158 -2.44 -6.70 6.73
N HIS A 159 -2.69 -7.70 7.60
CA HIS A 159 -4.04 -7.97 8.13
C HIS A 159 -4.52 -6.81 9.00
N ALA A 160 -3.67 -6.25 9.85
CA ALA A 160 -4.01 -5.08 10.66
C ALA A 160 -4.36 -3.85 9.79
N ALA A 161 -3.63 -3.63 8.69
CA ALA A 161 -3.92 -2.55 7.73
C ALA A 161 -5.30 -2.74 7.05
N VAL A 162 -5.67 -3.97 6.68
CA VAL A 162 -7.01 -4.29 6.14
C VAL A 162 -8.07 -3.97 7.19
N ALA A 163 -7.93 -4.49 8.42
CA ALA A 163 -8.89 -4.27 9.49
C ALA A 163 -9.07 -2.78 9.82
N PHE A 164 -7.99 -2.00 9.80
CA PHE A 164 -8.06 -0.55 10.01
C PHE A 164 -8.79 0.17 8.86
N ALA A 165 -8.54 -0.23 7.61
CA ALA A 165 -9.27 0.32 6.46
C ALA A 165 -10.78 -0.01 6.52
N GLU A 166 -11.14 -1.24 6.90
CA GLU A 166 -12.54 -1.64 7.12
C GLU A 166 -13.20 -0.79 8.21
N TRP A 167 -12.51 -0.63 9.34
CA TRP A 167 -13.01 0.18 10.44
C TRP A 167 -13.26 1.63 10.03
N LEU A 168 -12.33 2.24 9.28
CA LEU A 168 -12.48 3.60 8.75
C LEU A 168 -13.70 3.71 7.83
N SER A 169 -13.88 2.76 6.91
CA SER A 169 -15.00 2.71 5.97
C SER A 169 -16.34 2.58 6.69
N ILE A 170 -16.43 1.69 7.67
CA ILE A 170 -17.65 1.48 8.47
C ILE A 170 -17.98 2.72 9.30
N THR A 171 -16.97 3.28 9.97
CA THR A 171 -17.19 4.35 10.95
C THR A 171 -17.49 5.71 10.30
N HIS A 172 -16.82 6.01 9.18
CA HIS A 172 -16.87 7.35 8.58
C HIS A 172 -17.57 7.40 7.20
N GLY A 173 -18.00 6.25 6.67
CA GLY A 173 -18.63 6.18 5.35
C GLY A 173 -19.90 7.02 5.25
N ALA A 174 -20.76 7.01 6.27
CA ALA A 174 -21.97 7.84 6.33
C ALA A 174 -21.69 9.35 6.41
N ALA A 175 -20.50 9.74 6.85
CA ALA A 175 -20.04 11.11 6.90
C ALA A 175 -19.35 11.59 5.61
N GLY A 176 -19.44 10.81 4.51
CA GLY A 176 -18.88 11.18 3.21
C GLY A 176 -17.42 10.80 3.01
N ILE A 177 -16.80 10.05 3.93
CA ILE A 177 -15.43 9.57 3.76
C ILE A 177 -15.43 8.24 3.03
N ARG A 178 -14.70 8.19 1.90
CA ARG A 178 -14.50 6.98 1.12
C ARG A 178 -13.17 6.34 1.48
N VAL A 179 -13.14 5.01 1.50
CA VAL A 179 -11.94 4.25 1.84
C VAL A 179 -11.79 3.09 0.87
N SER A 180 -10.60 2.98 0.26
CA SER A 180 -10.20 1.79 -0.47
C SER A 180 -9.04 1.10 0.20
N CYS A 181 -9.05 -0.23 0.18
CA CYS A 181 -7.96 -1.09 0.61
C CYS A 181 -7.34 -1.77 -0.61
N LEU A 182 -6.16 -1.30 -1.01
CA LEU A 182 -5.40 -1.88 -2.12
C LEU A 182 -4.67 -3.14 -1.62
N CYS A 183 -4.99 -4.29 -2.20
CA CYS A 183 -4.42 -5.58 -1.81
C CYS A 183 -3.72 -6.27 -3.01
N PRO A 184 -2.57 -5.77 -3.46
CA PRO A 184 -1.82 -6.39 -4.54
C PRO A 184 -1.13 -7.67 -4.07
N GLN A 185 -0.85 -8.58 -5.03
CA GLN A 185 0.01 -9.74 -4.83
C GLN A 185 1.44 -9.40 -5.33
N GLY A 186 2.00 -10.16 -6.26
CA GLY A 186 3.32 -9.89 -6.83
C GLY A 186 3.33 -8.67 -7.75
N VAL A 187 4.13 -7.65 -7.42
CA VAL A 187 4.34 -6.45 -8.25
C VAL A 187 5.83 -6.26 -8.47
N ASN A 188 6.23 -5.98 -9.71
CA ASN A 188 7.63 -5.77 -10.10
C ASN A 188 8.20 -4.48 -9.48
N THR A 189 8.65 -4.59 -8.24
CA THR A 189 9.18 -3.49 -7.43
C THR A 189 10.46 -3.94 -6.73
N PRO A 190 11.30 -3.00 -6.25
CA PRO A 190 12.46 -3.34 -5.42
C PRO A 190 12.12 -4.17 -4.18
N MET A 191 10.91 -4.05 -3.65
CA MET A 191 10.42 -4.86 -2.52
C MET A 191 10.31 -6.35 -2.90
N LEU A 192 9.86 -6.68 -4.11
CA LEU A 192 9.75 -8.07 -4.57
C LEU A 192 11.09 -8.62 -5.06
N THR A 193 11.91 -7.79 -5.71
CA THR A 193 13.18 -8.25 -6.31
C THR A 193 14.35 -8.33 -5.32
N GLY A 194 14.12 -7.99 -4.05
CA GLY A 194 15.17 -7.99 -3.01
C GLY A 194 16.17 -6.84 -3.13
N ALA A 195 15.95 -5.88 -4.03
CA ALA A 195 16.78 -4.68 -4.17
C ALA A 195 16.51 -3.62 -3.08
N ALA A 196 15.53 -3.86 -2.20
CA ALA A 196 15.22 -2.97 -1.09
C ALA A 196 16.26 -3.13 0.05
N PRO A 197 16.74 -2.04 0.68
CA PRO A 197 17.68 -2.13 1.80
C PRO A 197 17.09 -2.94 2.96
N GLY A 198 17.84 -3.94 3.46
CA GLY A 198 17.48 -4.75 4.63
C GLY A 198 16.82 -6.09 4.33
N ALA A 199 16.65 -6.51 3.08
CA ALA A 199 16.22 -7.86 2.75
C ALA A 199 17.35 -8.86 2.98
N GLY A 200 17.20 -9.78 3.94
CA GLY A 200 18.09 -10.95 4.12
C GLY A 200 17.93 -11.93 2.93
N LEU A 201 19.04 -12.34 2.30
CA LEU A 201 19.02 -13.04 1.01
C LEU A 201 18.39 -14.45 1.06
N ALA A 202 18.67 -15.25 2.10
CA ALA A 202 18.23 -16.67 2.12
C ALA A 202 16.77 -16.86 2.56
N GLU A 203 16.29 -16.10 3.53
CA GLU A 203 14.93 -16.22 4.07
C GLU A 203 13.90 -15.47 3.21
N GLY A 204 14.35 -14.42 2.49
CA GLY A 204 13.54 -13.69 1.51
C GLY A 204 13.17 -14.51 0.28
N GLU A 205 13.98 -15.51 -0.07
CA GLU A 205 13.76 -16.37 -1.24
C GLU A 205 12.46 -17.18 -1.12
N LEU A 206 12.14 -17.72 0.05
CA LEU A 206 10.90 -18.49 0.25
C LEU A 206 9.67 -17.61 0.03
N ALA A 207 9.64 -16.43 0.65
CA ALA A 207 8.53 -15.49 0.52
C ALA A 207 8.40 -14.99 -0.94
N GLN A 208 9.52 -14.73 -1.60
CA GLN A 208 9.55 -14.31 -3.00
C GLN A 208 9.08 -15.42 -3.95
N ARG A 209 9.55 -16.65 -3.75
CA ARG A 209 9.11 -17.84 -4.52
C ARG A 209 7.63 -18.11 -4.31
N ALA A 210 7.13 -17.98 -3.08
CA ALA A 210 5.71 -18.14 -2.77
C ALA A 210 4.85 -17.13 -3.58
N VAL A 211 5.26 -15.87 -3.63
CA VAL A 211 4.58 -14.83 -4.40
C VAL A 211 4.61 -15.12 -5.90
N GLN A 212 5.76 -15.55 -6.45
CA GLN A 212 5.92 -15.86 -7.88
C GLN A 212 5.09 -17.08 -8.30
N LEU A 213 4.95 -18.09 -7.43
CA LEU A 213 4.14 -19.28 -7.69
C LEU A 213 2.63 -19.04 -7.50
N ALA A 214 2.26 -18.04 -6.72
CA ALA A 214 0.86 -17.79 -6.38
C ALA A 214 0.09 -17.04 -7.47
N GLY A 215 0.77 -16.44 -8.47
CA GLY A 215 0.09 -15.72 -9.53
C GLY A 215 1.04 -14.92 -10.43
N ARG A 216 0.46 -14.09 -11.29
CA ARG A 216 1.18 -13.23 -12.20
C ARG A 216 1.85 -12.07 -11.45
N VAL A 217 3.06 -11.70 -11.84
CA VAL A 217 3.69 -10.45 -11.37
C VAL A 217 3.24 -9.31 -12.27
N LEU A 218 2.61 -8.30 -11.67
CA LEU A 218 2.12 -7.11 -12.38
C LEU A 218 3.18 -6.00 -12.39
N GLU A 219 3.10 -5.10 -13.36
CA GLU A 219 3.86 -3.86 -13.33
C GLU A 219 3.20 -2.85 -12.39
N PRO A 220 3.98 -1.95 -11.76
CA PRO A 220 3.43 -0.89 -10.91
C PRO A 220 2.38 -0.01 -11.61
N SER A 221 2.51 0.20 -12.91
CA SER A 221 1.54 0.93 -13.74
C SER A 221 0.17 0.25 -13.79
N ASP A 222 0.13 -1.08 -13.88
CA ASP A 222 -1.13 -1.83 -13.90
C ASP A 222 -1.86 -1.69 -12.57
N VAL A 223 -1.11 -1.70 -11.47
CA VAL A 223 -1.64 -1.48 -10.12
C VAL A 223 -2.19 -0.06 -9.98
N ALA A 224 -1.48 0.96 -10.50
CA ALA A 224 -1.93 2.34 -10.47
C ALA A 224 -3.23 2.55 -11.26
N LEU A 225 -3.37 1.92 -12.44
CA LEU A 225 -4.60 1.92 -13.22
C LEU A 225 -5.76 1.28 -12.44
N ALA A 226 -5.51 0.15 -11.76
CA ALA A 226 -6.51 -0.49 -10.91
C ALA A 226 -6.95 0.42 -9.74
N VAL A 227 -6.01 1.16 -9.14
CA VAL A 227 -6.33 2.13 -8.06
C VAL A 227 -7.21 3.24 -8.59
N VAL A 228 -6.88 3.84 -9.73
CA VAL A 228 -7.70 4.88 -10.36
C VAL A 228 -9.12 4.39 -10.64
N ALA A 229 -9.24 3.20 -11.21
CA ALA A 229 -10.54 2.58 -11.47
C ALA A 229 -11.33 2.34 -10.17
N GLY A 230 -10.66 1.82 -9.13
CA GLY A 230 -11.26 1.58 -7.82
C GLY A 230 -11.73 2.87 -7.13
N VAL A 231 -10.93 3.94 -7.20
CA VAL A 231 -11.29 5.26 -6.66
C VAL A 231 -12.52 5.82 -7.36
N ARG A 232 -12.60 5.73 -8.69
CA ARG A 232 -13.80 6.17 -9.45
C ARG A 232 -15.04 5.38 -9.08
N GLN A 233 -14.91 4.07 -8.86
CA GLN A 233 -16.03 3.19 -8.48
C GLN A 233 -16.34 3.25 -6.97
N GLU A 234 -15.51 3.93 -6.19
CA GLU A 234 -15.57 3.94 -4.71
C GLU A 234 -15.54 2.51 -4.12
N ALA A 235 -14.80 1.61 -4.79
CA ALA A 235 -14.67 0.22 -4.40
C ALA A 235 -13.82 0.10 -3.12
N PHE A 236 -14.31 -0.65 -2.13
CA PHE A 236 -13.55 -0.86 -0.91
C PHE A 236 -12.30 -1.70 -1.16
N PHE A 237 -12.44 -2.89 -1.73
CA PHE A 237 -11.29 -3.70 -2.13
C PHE A 237 -10.85 -3.37 -3.55
N ILE A 238 -9.57 -3.01 -3.70
CA ILE A 238 -8.90 -2.93 -5.00
C ILE A 238 -7.96 -4.13 -5.09
N LEU A 239 -8.35 -5.11 -5.91
CA LEU A 239 -7.66 -6.39 -6.10
C LEU A 239 -7.13 -6.47 -7.55
N PRO A 240 -5.90 -5.97 -7.81
CA PRO A 240 -5.35 -5.96 -9.18
C PRO A 240 -5.13 -7.37 -9.76
N HIS A 241 -5.03 -8.38 -8.87
CA HIS A 241 -4.85 -9.79 -9.22
C HIS A 241 -6.18 -10.53 -9.03
N GLU A 242 -6.79 -10.97 -10.11
CA GLU A 242 -8.10 -11.63 -10.11
C GLU A 242 -8.15 -12.90 -9.25
N GLU A 243 -7.03 -13.63 -9.19
CA GLU A 243 -6.88 -14.85 -8.40
C GLU A 243 -7.04 -14.63 -6.90
N VAL A 244 -6.76 -13.43 -6.39
CA VAL A 244 -6.89 -13.10 -4.95
C VAL A 244 -8.34 -13.28 -4.51
N THR A 245 -9.31 -12.84 -5.30
CA THR A 245 -10.74 -13.02 -5.01
C THR A 245 -11.10 -14.49 -4.88
N GLN A 246 -10.59 -15.34 -5.79
CA GLN A 246 -10.85 -16.78 -5.75
C GLN A 246 -10.23 -17.43 -4.52
N TYR A 247 -9.04 -17.01 -4.13
CA TYR A 247 -8.36 -17.51 -2.92
C TYR A 247 -9.10 -17.09 -1.65
N MET A 248 -9.59 -15.85 -1.57
CA MET A 248 -10.42 -15.38 -0.46
C MET A 248 -11.69 -16.23 -0.31
N THR A 249 -12.38 -16.48 -1.41
CA THR A 249 -13.58 -17.33 -1.43
C THR A 249 -13.28 -18.73 -0.90
N ARG A 250 -12.24 -19.38 -1.44
CA ARG A 250 -11.82 -20.73 -0.99
C ARG A 250 -11.43 -20.77 0.49
N LYS A 251 -10.74 -19.73 0.98
CA LYS A 251 -10.36 -19.60 2.39
C LYS A 251 -11.58 -19.43 3.29
N ALA A 252 -12.59 -18.68 2.85
CA ALA A 252 -13.82 -18.43 3.62
C ALA A 252 -14.74 -19.65 3.62
N GLU A 253 -14.87 -20.39 2.51
CA GLU A 253 -15.73 -21.55 2.37
C GLU A 253 -15.24 -22.75 3.19
N ASP A 254 -13.91 -23.00 3.20
CA ASP A 254 -13.31 -24.14 3.92
C ASP A 254 -11.92 -23.77 4.46
N PRO A 255 -11.83 -23.14 5.63
CA PRO A 255 -10.57 -22.75 6.25
C PRO A 255 -9.60 -23.91 6.49
N GLU A 256 -10.12 -25.09 6.87
CA GLU A 256 -9.27 -26.25 7.16
C GLU A 256 -8.62 -26.83 5.90
N ARG A 257 -9.38 -26.90 4.82
CA ARG A 257 -8.85 -27.28 3.50
C ARG A 257 -7.85 -26.27 3.00
N TRP A 258 -8.11 -24.97 3.18
CA TRP A 258 -7.18 -23.90 2.86
C TRP A 258 -5.86 -24.05 3.61
N LEU A 259 -5.90 -24.16 4.95
CA LEU A 259 -4.71 -24.33 5.78
C LEU A 259 -3.92 -25.60 5.41
N SER A 260 -4.63 -26.71 5.14
CA SER A 260 -4.01 -27.96 4.66
C SER A 260 -3.26 -27.76 3.32
N SER A 261 -3.84 -26.99 2.40
CA SER A 261 -3.22 -26.67 1.12
C SER A 261 -1.98 -25.77 1.29
N MET A 262 -2.05 -24.78 2.18
CA MET A 262 -0.94 -23.89 2.47
C MET A 262 0.22 -24.63 3.16
N ARG A 263 -0.06 -25.59 4.05
CA ARG A 263 0.98 -26.48 4.64
C ARG A 263 1.73 -27.27 3.56
N ARG A 264 1.00 -27.83 2.58
CA ARG A 264 1.64 -28.53 1.45
C ARG A 264 2.48 -27.61 0.56
N ALA A 265 1.99 -26.41 0.31
CA ALA A 265 2.74 -25.40 -0.45
C ALA A 265 4.03 -24.99 0.29
N GLN A 266 3.96 -24.75 1.60
CA GLN A 266 5.14 -24.48 2.43
C GLN A 266 6.18 -25.61 2.30
N ALA A 267 5.76 -26.86 2.52
CA ALA A 267 6.66 -28.01 2.44
C ALA A 267 7.29 -28.17 1.04
N ALA A 268 6.54 -27.88 -0.01
CA ALA A 268 7.05 -27.94 -1.38
C ALA A 268 8.09 -26.84 -1.69
N LEU A 269 7.91 -25.66 -1.10
CA LEU A 269 8.85 -24.54 -1.24
C LEU A 269 10.16 -24.75 -0.47
N GLU A 270 10.08 -25.46 0.66
CA GLU A 270 11.24 -25.80 1.52
C GLU A 270 12.03 -27.03 1.01
N ALA A 271 11.42 -27.83 0.15
CA ALA A 271 12.09 -28.98 -0.42
C ALA A 271 13.31 -28.54 -1.27
N PRO A 272 14.47 -29.19 -1.13
CA PRO A 272 15.60 -28.92 -1.99
C PRO A 272 15.22 -29.14 -3.45
N ALA A 273 15.73 -28.28 -4.36
CA ALA A 273 15.52 -28.48 -5.78
C ALA A 273 15.99 -29.90 -6.15
N ALA A 274 15.15 -30.64 -6.85
CA ALA A 274 15.55 -31.96 -7.36
C ALA A 274 16.80 -31.82 -8.22
N PRO A 275 17.80 -32.73 -8.07
CA PRO A 275 19.08 -32.66 -8.78
C PRO A 275 18.93 -32.71 -10.30
#